data_76f37dc8c33f7341392e3c9e02006a09
#
_entry.id   76f37dc8c33f7341392e3c9e02006a09
#
_cell.length_a   1.000
_cell.length_b   1.000
_cell.length_c   1.000
_cell.angle_alpha   90.00
_cell.angle_beta   90.00
_cell.angle_gamma   90.00
#
_symmetry.space_group_name_H-M   'P 1'
#
loop_
_entity.id
_entity.type
_entity.pdbx_description
1 polymer ?
#
loop_
_entity_poly.entity_id
_entity_poly.type
_entity_poly.pdbx_seq_one_letter_code
_entity_poly.pdbx_strand_id
1 'polypeptide(L)'
;MVFLVYLVVFRSHDYDLVQTYNRNHTVLGIPDTSVREDTAAAFASNLCVTDRDINLAAVSLQAYSAGLFDLDSADIVYAKDLFTTRSPASLTKIMTALVAIRYGNMDDIVTVTDTALKIEYGSSVCDIKVGDRVSMKQLVYGMMIASGNDAAMMIAEHVGGSVDYFVDMMNQEALKIGATRTHFVNPHGLTDSNHYTCAYDIYLMFREAMKYDMFMDIISRSNFYAEYTNAEGNAAAVTWETTNHYFTGEADVPDNVLVYGGKTGTTDDAGACLALLTKDLYGNPYLAVILHSPDKDLLYDEMNNLLSLVPSEGA
;
A
#
# COMPACT_ATOMS: atom_id res chain seq x y z
N MET A 1 16.38 44.13 -45.35
CA MET A 1 15.31 44.59 -44.46
C MET A 1 14.49 43.51 -43.83
N VAL A 2 14.24 42.37 -44.50
CA VAL A 2 13.46 41.25 -43.98
C VAL A 2 14.20 40.47 -42.85
N PHE A 3 15.51 40.38 -42.90
CA PHE A 3 16.33 39.65 -41.88
C PHE A 3 16.43 40.36 -40.52
N LEU A 4 16.29 41.67 -40.51
CA LEU A 4 16.35 42.48 -39.28
C LEU A 4 15.01 42.40 -38.50
N VAL A 5 13.90 42.24 -39.23
CA VAL A 5 12.56 42.10 -38.62
C VAL A 5 12.41 40.73 -37.98
N TYR A 6 13.02 39.68 -38.57
CA TYR A 6 13.01 38.33 -38.02
C TYR A 6 13.77 38.24 -36.69
N LEU A 7 14.90 38.95 -36.56
CA LEU A 7 15.67 38.96 -35.31
C LEU A 7 15.00 39.75 -34.17
N VAL A 8 14.15 40.75 -34.50
CA VAL A 8 13.43 41.50 -33.48
C VAL A 8 12.21 40.76 -32.97
N VAL A 9 11.52 39.98 -33.82
CA VAL A 9 10.33 39.20 -33.42
C VAL A 9 10.71 37.98 -32.59
N PHE A 10 11.88 37.38 -32.79
CA PHE A 10 12.34 36.23 -31.98
C PHE A 10 13.07 36.63 -30.68
N ARG A 11 13.43 37.88 -30.48
CA ARG A 11 14.05 38.35 -29.23
C ARG A 11 13.07 38.79 -28.14
N SER A 12 11.77 38.82 -28.42
CA SER A 12 10.78 39.29 -27.45
C SER A 12 10.03 38.17 -26.70
N HIS A 13 10.47 36.92 -26.80
CA HIS A 13 9.93 35.83 -26.00
C HIS A 13 11.05 35.24 -25.16
N ASP A 14 11.54 36.02 -24.21
CA ASP A 14 12.18 35.44 -23.01
C ASP A 14 11.06 34.84 -22.19
N TYR A 15 10.82 33.54 -22.38
CA TYR A 15 10.03 32.77 -21.44
C TYR A 15 10.86 32.65 -20.17
N ASP A 16 10.57 33.48 -19.19
CA ASP A 16 11.13 33.37 -17.86
C ASP A 16 10.51 32.16 -17.16
N LEU A 17 11.07 30.98 -17.44
CA LEU A 17 10.67 29.70 -16.85
C LEU A 17 10.97 29.62 -15.35
N VAL A 18 11.67 30.61 -14.79
CA VAL A 18 12.01 30.66 -13.36
C VAL A 18 10.85 31.19 -12.52
N GLN A 19 9.86 31.87 -13.12
CA GLN A 19 8.76 32.47 -12.34
C GLN A 19 7.64 31.50 -11.96
N THR A 20 7.65 30.25 -12.38
CA THR A 20 6.50 29.34 -12.20
C THR A 20 6.49 28.61 -10.87
N TYR A 21 7.58 28.56 -10.11
CA TYR A 21 7.68 27.63 -8.98
C TYR A 21 8.01 28.23 -7.61
N ASN A 22 8.27 29.51 -7.47
CA ASN A 22 8.57 30.05 -6.13
C ASN A 22 8.24 31.52 -6.02
N ARG A 23 6.96 31.85 -6.03
CA ARG A 23 6.53 33.17 -5.54
C ARG A 23 6.23 33.06 -4.05
N ASN A 24 7.27 33.16 -3.23
CA ASN A 24 7.09 33.75 -1.93
C ASN A 24 6.61 35.16 -2.14
N HIS A 25 5.32 35.41 -1.91
CA HIS A 25 4.68 36.74 -2.09
C HIS A 25 5.10 37.75 -1.02
N THR A 26 6.24 37.56 -0.39
CA THR A 26 6.87 38.49 0.52
C THR A 26 8.06 39.15 -0.19
N VAL A 27 7.81 40.11 -1.05
CA VAL A 27 8.84 41.00 -1.54
C VAL A 27 8.94 42.13 -0.52
N LEU A 28 10.10 42.29 0.11
CA LEU A 28 10.39 43.37 1.08
C LEU A 28 9.54 43.35 2.37
N GLY A 29 9.09 42.18 2.84
CA GLY A 29 8.36 42.06 4.10
C GLY A 29 6.93 42.63 4.10
N ILE A 30 6.39 42.96 2.94
CA ILE A 30 5.00 43.38 2.78
C ILE A 30 4.19 42.13 2.39
N PRO A 31 3.24 41.65 3.22
CA PRO A 31 2.37 40.55 2.84
C PRO A 31 1.50 40.97 1.66
N ASP A 32 1.60 40.24 0.55
CA ASP A 32 0.65 40.40 -0.55
C ASP A 32 -0.66 39.75 -0.12
N THR A 33 -1.65 40.55 0.20
CA THR A 33 -2.99 40.10 0.59
C THR A 33 -3.87 39.72 -0.62
N SER A 34 -3.35 39.82 -1.84
CA SER A 34 -4.05 39.40 -3.07
C SER A 34 -3.80 37.93 -3.42
N VAL A 35 -3.69 37.04 -2.44
CA VAL A 35 -3.63 35.60 -2.70
C VAL A 35 -4.94 35.16 -3.36
N ARG A 36 -4.88 34.90 -4.65
CA ARG A 36 -6.00 34.25 -5.36
C ARG A 36 -6.24 32.90 -4.72
N GLU A 37 -7.49 32.62 -4.34
CA GLU A 37 -7.95 31.31 -3.84
C GLU A 37 -7.74 30.15 -4.83
N ASP A 38 -7.16 30.41 -6.00
CA ASP A 38 -6.94 29.45 -7.10
C ASP A 38 -5.49 28.92 -7.21
N THR A 39 -4.66 29.02 -6.19
CA THR A 39 -3.38 28.31 -6.23
C THR A 39 -3.63 26.82 -6.02
N ALA A 40 -3.35 26.00 -7.05
CA ALA A 40 -3.37 24.55 -6.90
C ALA A 40 -2.56 24.17 -5.65
N ALA A 41 -3.13 23.32 -4.81
CA ALA A 41 -2.43 22.78 -3.65
C ALA A 41 -1.07 22.21 -4.09
N ALA A 42 -0.03 22.40 -3.30
CA ALA A 42 1.28 21.82 -3.60
C ALA A 42 1.11 20.30 -3.80
N PHE A 43 1.75 19.74 -4.82
CA PHE A 43 1.59 18.33 -5.22
C PHE A 43 1.75 17.35 -4.05
N ALA A 44 2.57 17.66 -3.05
CA ALA A 44 2.85 16.82 -1.88
C ALA A 44 2.27 17.37 -0.57
N SER A 45 1.37 18.37 -0.61
CA SER A 45 0.87 19.04 0.61
C SER A 45 0.15 18.13 1.60
N ASN A 46 -0.26 16.96 1.16
CA ASN A 46 -0.93 15.95 1.96
C ASN A 46 -0.18 14.61 2.02
N LEU A 47 1.11 14.60 1.69
CA LEU A 47 1.98 13.43 1.81
C LEU A 47 2.95 13.62 2.96
N CYS A 48 3.14 12.56 3.76
CA CYS A 48 4.26 12.50 4.70
C CYS A 48 5.56 12.42 3.90
N VAL A 49 6.47 13.36 4.06
CA VAL A 49 7.71 13.45 3.27
C VAL A 49 8.91 13.63 4.18
N THR A 50 9.99 12.86 3.94
CA THR A 50 11.29 13.05 4.56
C THR A 50 12.41 12.71 3.59
N ASP A 51 13.59 13.27 3.81
CA ASP A 51 14.84 12.94 3.11
C ASP A 51 15.84 12.18 4.00
N ARG A 52 15.46 11.87 5.25
CA ARG A 52 16.34 11.29 6.27
C ARG A 52 15.58 10.44 7.26
N ASP A 53 16.33 9.67 8.05
CA ASP A 53 15.81 8.96 9.21
C ASP A 53 15.35 9.95 10.30
N ILE A 54 14.27 9.58 11.01
CA ILE A 54 13.63 10.40 12.03
C ILE A 54 13.46 9.58 13.31
N ASN A 55 13.78 10.16 14.45
CA ASN A 55 13.53 9.62 15.81
C ASN A 55 14.14 8.23 16.08
N LEU A 56 15.24 7.84 15.44
CA LEU A 56 15.86 6.52 15.62
C LEU A 56 16.20 6.17 17.08
N ALA A 57 16.45 7.17 17.92
CA ALA A 57 16.74 6.96 19.34
C ALA A 57 15.49 6.72 20.19
N ALA A 58 14.29 6.95 19.68
CA ALA A 58 13.04 6.82 20.44
C ALA A 58 12.70 5.35 20.71
N VAL A 59 12.91 4.48 19.71
CA VAL A 59 12.70 3.04 19.83
C VAL A 59 13.81 2.26 19.13
N SER A 60 14.12 1.07 19.62
CA SER A 60 15.10 0.17 19.01
C SER A 60 14.36 -0.92 18.22
N LEU A 61 14.59 -0.98 16.92
CA LEU A 61 14.00 -1.98 16.03
C LEU A 61 15.12 -2.77 15.33
N GLN A 62 15.00 -4.10 15.28
CA GLN A 62 15.90 -4.97 14.51
C GLN A 62 15.47 -5.03 13.04
N ALA A 63 14.18 -4.79 12.75
CA ALA A 63 13.67 -4.65 11.39
C ALA A 63 14.54 -3.69 10.57
N TYR A 64 14.75 -4.02 9.30
CA TYR A 64 15.65 -3.22 8.47
C TYR A 64 15.04 -1.90 8.04
N SER A 65 13.73 -1.83 7.79
CA SER A 65 13.04 -0.59 7.47
C SER A 65 11.76 -0.47 8.27
N ALA A 66 11.48 0.72 8.79
CA ALA A 66 10.25 1.02 9.52
C ALA A 66 9.82 2.47 9.35
N GLY A 67 8.52 2.71 9.29
CA GLY A 67 7.93 4.04 9.24
C GLY A 67 6.65 4.14 10.05
N LEU A 68 6.45 5.27 10.72
CA LEU A 68 5.19 5.65 11.36
C LEU A 68 4.77 7.01 10.80
N PHE A 69 3.64 7.02 10.12
CA PHE A 69 3.11 8.13 9.36
C PHE A 69 1.82 8.63 10.02
N ASP A 70 1.80 9.89 10.44
CA ASP A 70 0.58 10.59 10.84
C ASP A 70 -0.15 11.04 9.57
N LEU A 71 -1.33 10.47 9.33
CA LEU A 71 -2.08 10.73 8.09
C LEU A 71 -2.96 11.98 8.17
N ASP A 72 -3.17 12.54 9.36
CA ASP A 72 -3.93 13.76 9.58
C ASP A 72 -3.05 15.00 9.38
N SER A 73 -1.91 15.06 10.07
CA SER A 73 -0.95 16.15 9.95
C SER A 73 -0.06 16.05 8.70
N ALA A 74 -0.02 14.89 8.03
CA ALA A 74 0.91 14.55 6.98
C ALA A 74 2.39 14.59 7.43
N ASP A 75 2.65 14.25 8.69
CA ASP A 75 3.99 14.21 9.29
C ASP A 75 4.53 12.78 9.41
N ILE A 76 5.85 12.66 9.52
CA ILE A 76 6.51 11.39 9.82
C ILE A 76 6.96 11.39 11.27
N VAL A 77 6.36 10.52 12.09
CA VAL A 77 6.68 10.36 13.50
C VAL A 77 7.98 9.58 13.68
N TYR A 78 8.19 8.55 12.86
CA TYR A 78 9.38 7.71 12.85
C TYR A 78 9.76 7.30 11.44
N ALA A 79 11.04 7.31 11.14
CA ALA A 79 11.60 6.85 9.86
C ALA A 79 12.93 6.15 10.07
N LYS A 80 13.02 4.90 9.63
CA LYS A 80 14.23 4.09 9.56
C LYS A 80 14.33 3.49 8.16
N ASP A 81 15.31 3.93 7.39
CA ASP A 81 15.66 3.38 6.07
C ASP A 81 14.42 3.19 5.15
N LEU A 82 13.58 4.23 5.04
CA LEU A 82 12.29 4.16 4.33
C LEU A 82 12.41 3.88 2.84
N PHE A 83 13.54 4.21 2.23
CA PHE A 83 13.70 4.24 0.77
C PHE A 83 14.56 3.10 0.21
N THR A 84 15.18 2.27 1.04
CA THR A 84 15.91 1.09 0.57
C THR A 84 14.93 0.01 0.09
N THR A 85 15.19 -0.50 -1.11
CA THR A 85 14.36 -1.55 -1.72
C THR A 85 14.54 -2.88 -1.02
N ARG A 86 13.44 -3.59 -0.79
CA ARG A 86 13.37 -4.90 -0.13
C ARG A 86 12.28 -5.76 -0.74
N SER A 87 12.37 -7.05 -0.55
CA SER A 87 11.28 -7.98 -0.87
C SER A 87 10.04 -7.66 -0.01
N PRO A 88 8.86 -7.43 -0.61
CA PRO A 88 7.64 -7.05 0.13
C PRO A 88 6.89 -8.22 0.73
N ALA A 89 7.18 -9.44 0.32
CA ALA A 89 6.31 -10.59 0.56
C ALA A 89 4.85 -10.26 0.19
N SER A 90 3.88 -10.75 0.96
CA SER A 90 2.44 -10.55 0.71
C SER A 90 1.94 -9.11 0.89
N LEU A 91 2.77 -8.14 1.27
CA LEU A 91 2.39 -6.72 1.17
C LEU A 91 2.15 -6.30 -0.29
N THR A 92 2.69 -7.02 -1.26
CA THR A 92 2.36 -6.94 -2.69
C THR A 92 0.85 -6.92 -2.95
N LYS A 93 0.08 -7.68 -2.16
CA LYS A 93 -1.38 -7.83 -2.33
C LYS A 93 -2.15 -6.53 -2.06
N ILE A 94 -1.53 -5.53 -1.41
CA ILE A 94 -2.09 -4.18 -1.30
C ILE A 94 -2.24 -3.57 -2.70
N MET A 95 -1.21 -3.66 -3.55
CA MET A 95 -1.28 -3.19 -4.93
C MET A 95 -2.21 -4.06 -5.78
N THR A 96 -2.18 -5.38 -5.59
CA THR A 96 -3.09 -6.29 -6.29
C THR A 96 -4.56 -5.96 -5.99
N ALA A 97 -4.89 -5.71 -4.71
CA ALA A 97 -6.23 -5.29 -4.30
C ALA A 97 -6.60 -3.91 -4.90
N LEU A 98 -5.68 -2.94 -4.86
CA LEU A 98 -5.90 -1.62 -5.42
C LEU A 98 -6.22 -1.68 -6.93
N VAL A 99 -5.44 -2.43 -7.71
CA VAL A 99 -5.65 -2.60 -9.15
C VAL A 99 -6.96 -3.37 -9.40
N ALA A 100 -7.22 -4.43 -8.65
CA ALA A 100 -8.45 -5.21 -8.76
C ALA A 100 -9.70 -4.37 -8.49
N ILE A 101 -9.71 -3.58 -7.41
CA ILE A 101 -10.86 -2.72 -7.04
C ILE A 101 -11.04 -1.59 -8.06
N ARG A 102 -9.96 -1.05 -8.60
CA ARG A 102 -10.01 0.09 -9.54
C ARG A 102 -10.46 -0.32 -10.94
N TYR A 103 -10.05 -1.49 -11.42
CA TYR A 103 -10.19 -1.88 -12.82
C TYR A 103 -11.05 -3.13 -13.02
N GLY A 104 -11.28 -3.93 -11.98
CA GLY A 104 -12.14 -5.11 -12.03
C GLY A 104 -13.60 -4.80 -11.72
N ASN A 105 -14.48 -5.74 -12.09
CA ASN A 105 -15.88 -5.72 -11.68
C ASN A 105 -16.08 -6.74 -10.54
N MET A 106 -16.41 -6.26 -9.34
CA MET A 106 -16.53 -7.07 -8.14
C MET A 106 -17.70 -8.07 -8.16
N ASP A 107 -18.66 -7.86 -9.04
CA ASP A 107 -19.84 -8.73 -9.22
C ASP A 107 -19.59 -9.87 -10.22
N ASP A 108 -18.48 -9.86 -10.95
CA ASP A 108 -18.13 -10.93 -11.88
C ASP A 108 -17.95 -12.26 -11.17
N ILE A 109 -18.45 -13.33 -11.79
CA ILE A 109 -18.22 -14.70 -11.35
C ILE A 109 -17.03 -15.27 -12.12
N VAL A 110 -15.94 -15.51 -11.41
CA VAL A 110 -14.69 -16.05 -11.94
C VAL A 110 -14.74 -17.57 -11.84
N THR A 111 -14.50 -18.27 -12.95
CA THR A 111 -14.24 -19.71 -12.93
C THR A 111 -12.76 -19.93 -12.70
N VAL A 112 -12.43 -20.66 -11.63
CA VAL A 112 -11.04 -20.97 -11.27
C VAL A 112 -10.40 -21.84 -12.35
N THR A 113 -9.28 -21.39 -12.89
CA THR A 113 -8.49 -22.11 -13.89
C THR A 113 -7.25 -22.76 -13.27
N ASP A 114 -6.47 -23.46 -14.06
CA ASP A 114 -5.18 -24.02 -13.65
C ASP A 114 -4.12 -22.93 -13.31
N THR A 115 -4.38 -21.69 -13.65
CA THR A 115 -3.56 -20.54 -13.24
C THR A 115 -3.46 -20.42 -11.72
N ALA A 116 -4.53 -20.77 -10.97
CA ALA A 116 -4.50 -20.82 -9.51
C ALA A 116 -3.46 -21.79 -8.93
N LEU A 117 -3.04 -22.80 -9.71
CA LEU A 117 -2.05 -23.79 -9.31
C LEU A 117 -0.60 -23.39 -9.62
N LYS A 118 -0.39 -22.29 -10.35
CA LYS A 118 0.96 -21.80 -10.74
C LYS A 118 1.58 -20.97 -9.62
N ILE A 119 1.64 -21.56 -8.43
CA ILE A 119 2.19 -20.96 -7.21
C ILE A 119 3.13 -21.96 -6.53
N GLU A 120 3.99 -21.46 -5.65
CA GLU A 120 4.93 -22.28 -4.91
C GLU A 120 4.21 -23.17 -3.89
N TYR A 121 4.61 -24.45 -3.82
CA TYR A 121 4.06 -25.39 -2.86
C TYR A 121 4.32 -24.95 -1.42
N GLY A 122 3.29 -25.04 -0.57
CA GLY A 122 3.37 -24.64 0.84
C GLY A 122 3.14 -23.15 1.08
N SER A 123 2.93 -22.36 0.02
CA SER A 123 2.55 -20.95 0.16
C SER A 123 1.07 -20.80 0.60
N SER A 124 0.71 -19.62 1.15
CA SER A 124 -0.67 -19.34 1.61
C SER A 124 -1.67 -19.41 0.47
N VAL A 125 -2.80 -20.08 0.66
CA VAL A 125 -3.87 -20.25 -0.32
C VAL A 125 -5.25 -20.04 0.29
N CYS A 126 -6.23 -19.68 -0.53
CA CYS A 126 -7.66 -19.74 -0.23
C CYS A 126 -8.23 -21.14 -0.35
N ASP A 127 -7.45 -22.09 -0.90
CA ASP A 127 -7.83 -23.48 -1.18
C ASP A 127 -8.97 -23.62 -2.19
N ILE A 128 -9.09 -22.66 -3.12
CA ILE A 128 -10.01 -22.74 -4.27
C ILE A 128 -9.53 -23.78 -5.28
N LYS A 129 -10.48 -24.49 -5.89
CA LYS A 129 -10.17 -25.59 -6.81
C LYS A 129 -10.49 -25.22 -8.26
N VAL A 130 -9.74 -25.80 -9.19
CA VAL A 130 -10.04 -25.63 -10.63
C VAL A 130 -11.48 -26.05 -10.92
N GLY A 131 -12.22 -25.15 -11.59
CA GLY A 131 -13.64 -25.34 -11.89
C GLY A 131 -14.59 -24.68 -10.89
N ASP A 132 -14.13 -24.27 -9.70
CA ASP A 132 -14.94 -23.49 -8.76
C ASP A 132 -15.36 -22.16 -9.39
N ARG A 133 -16.53 -21.67 -9.01
CA ARG A 133 -17.09 -20.40 -9.47
C ARG A 133 -17.24 -19.45 -8.29
N VAL A 134 -16.32 -18.52 -8.16
CA VAL A 134 -16.20 -17.60 -7.02
C VAL A 134 -16.37 -16.16 -7.52
N SER A 135 -17.06 -15.30 -6.78
CA SER A 135 -17.17 -13.91 -7.20
C SER A 135 -15.81 -13.17 -7.07
N MET A 136 -15.58 -12.18 -7.92
CA MET A 136 -14.40 -11.34 -7.87
C MET A 136 -14.23 -10.71 -6.50
N LYS A 137 -15.34 -10.24 -5.90
CA LYS A 137 -15.37 -9.73 -4.53
C LYS A 137 -14.81 -10.75 -3.54
N GLN A 138 -15.28 -12.01 -3.55
CA GLN A 138 -14.81 -13.04 -2.65
C GLN A 138 -13.32 -13.34 -2.85
N LEU A 139 -12.84 -13.37 -4.11
CA LEU A 139 -11.42 -13.56 -4.40
C LEU A 139 -10.56 -12.45 -3.75
N VAL A 140 -10.97 -11.18 -3.84
CA VAL A 140 -10.24 -10.05 -3.22
C VAL A 140 -10.25 -10.17 -1.69
N TYR A 141 -11.38 -10.58 -1.07
CA TYR A 141 -11.45 -10.83 0.37
C TYR A 141 -10.52 -11.98 0.79
N GLY A 142 -10.58 -13.13 0.13
CA GLY A 142 -9.73 -14.28 0.44
C GLY A 142 -8.24 -13.96 0.25
N MET A 143 -7.90 -13.30 -0.85
CA MET A 143 -6.53 -12.85 -1.12
C MET A 143 -5.97 -11.97 0.01
N MET A 144 -6.74 -11.03 0.50
CA MET A 144 -6.27 -10.09 1.54
C MET A 144 -6.30 -10.70 2.93
N ILE A 145 -7.37 -11.39 3.31
CA ILE A 145 -7.61 -11.92 4.67
C ILE A 145 -6.73 -13.16 4.91
N ALA A 146 -6.90 -14.23 4.11
CA ALA A 146 -6.11 -15.45 4.23
C ALA A 146 -4.75 -15.37 3.52
N SER A 147 -4.44 -14.23 2.90
CA SER A 147 -3.22 -14.07 2.11
C SER A 147 -3.11 -15.03 0.91
N GLY A 148 -4.26 -15.44 0.31
CA GLY A 148 -4.33 -16.48 -0.73
C GLY A 148 -3.59 -16.10 -2.02
N ASN A 149 -2.56 -16.88 -2.37
CA ASN A 149 -1.79 -16.68 -3.61
C ASN A 149 -2.57 -17.18 -4.83
N ASP A 150 -3.33 -18.26 -4.68
CA ASP A 150 -4.26 -18.80 -5.68
C ASP A 150 -5.31 -17.77 -6.09
N ALA A 151 -5.92 -17.10 -5.11
CA ALA A 151 -6.86 -16.02 -5.37
C ALA A 151 -6.20 -14.82 -6.06
N ALA A 152 -4.95 -14.46 -5.70
CA ALA A 152 -4.20 -13.38 -6.36
C ALA A 152 -3.95 -13.70 -7.85
N MET A 153 -3.62 -14.95 -8.16
CA MET A 153 -3.43 -15.40 -9.54
C MET A 153 -4.71 -15.34 -10.36
N MET A 154 -5.85 -15.76 -9.77
CA MET A 154 -7.16 -15.69 -10.43
C MET A 154 -7.63 -14.26 -10.67
N ILE A 155 -7.41 -13.37 -9.70
CA ILE A 155 -7.66 -11.92 -9.85
C ILE A 155 -6.85 -11.37 -11.03
N ALA A 156 -5.55 -11.68 -11.07
CA ALA A 156 -4.66 -11.20 -12.10
C ALA A 156 -5.07 -11.68 -13.50
N GLU A 157 -5.38 -12.97 -13.63
CA GLU A 157 -5.85 -13.54 -14.90
C GLU A 157 -7.17 -12.91 -15.35
N HIS A 158 -8.14 -12.74 -14.43
CA HIS A 158 -9.46 -12.23 -14.77
C HIS A 158 -9.44 -10.74 -15.15
N VAL A 159 -8.79 -9.90 -14.34
CA VAL A 159 -8.76 -8.44 -14.55
C VAL A 159 -7.81 -8.04 -15.69
N GLY A 160 -6.65 -8.69 -15.76
CA GLY A 160 -5.64 -8.40 -16.80
C GLY A 160 -5.86 -9.17 -18.11
N GLY A 161 -6.69 -10.21 -18.12
CA GLY A 161 -6.75 -11.18 -19.23
C GLY A 161 -5.52 -12.10 -19.29
N SER A 162 -4.44 -11.74 -18.60
CA SER A 162 -3.27 -12.56 -18.31
C SER A 162 -2.58 -12.06 -17.06
N VAL A 163 -1.84 -12.94 -16.37
CA VAL A 163 -1.06 -12.55 -15.17
C VAL A 163 -0.01 -11.50 -15.52
N ASP A 164 0.69 -11.67 -16.64
CA ASP A 164 1.75 -10.74 -17.08
C ASP A 164 1.20 -9.33 -17.33
N TYR A 165 0.07 -9.20 -18.02
CA TYR A 165 -0.53 -7.88 -18.27
C TYR A 165 -1.07 -7.24 -16.99
N PHE A 166 -1.60 -8.04 -16.05
CA PHE A 166 -1.98 -7.52 -14.74
C PHE A 166 -0.79 -6.99 -13.94
N VAL A 167 0.35 -7.68 -14.00
CA VAL A 167 1.60 -7.21 -13.39
C VAL A 167 2.07 -5.89 -14.03
N ASP A 168 1.94 -5.75 -15.34
CA ASP A 168 2.18 -4.46 -16.02
C ASP A 168 1.24 -3.37 -15.49
N MET A 169 -0.04 -3.67 -15.26
CA MET A 169 -0.99 -2.73 -14.65
C MET A 169 -0.57 -2.34 -13.23
N MET A 170 -0.08 -3.29 -12.41
CA MET A 170 0.44 -3.01 -11.07
C MET A 170 1.63 -2.05 -11.12
N ASN A 171 2.58 -2.28 -12.02
CA ASN A 171 3.75 -1.42 -12.19
C ASN A 171 3.38 -0.02 -12.70
N GLN A 172 2.44 0.09 -13.63
CA GLN A 172 1.91 1.36 -14.10
C GLN A 172 1.19 2.12 -12.97
N GLU A 173 0.43 1.42 -12.14
CA GLU A 173 -0.27 2.01 -11.02
C GLU A 173 0.72 2.51 -9.94
N ALA A 174 1.78 1.74 -9.66
CA ALA A 174 2.85 2.16 -8.77
C ALA A 174 3.47 3.49 -9.22
N LEU A 175 3.78 3.63 -10.51
CA LEU A 175 4.30 4.89 -11.06
C LEU A 175 3.31 6.05 -10.94
N LYS A 176 2.01 5.81 -11.21
CA LYS A 176 0.96 6.86 -11.10
C LYS A 176 0.81 7.42 -9.69
N ILE A 177 0.96 6.59 -8.66
CA ILE A 177 0.86 7.01 -7.26
C ILE A 177 2.18 7.50 -6.67
N GLY A 178 3.26 7.49 -7.46
CA GLY A 178 4.59 7.95 -7.05
C GLY A 178 5.45 6.89 -6.34
N ALA A 179 5.05 5.61 -6.33
CA ALA A 179 5.81 4.49 -5.78
C ALA A 179 6.93 4.07 -6.76
N THR A 180 7.96 4.91 -6.87
CA THR A 180 8.99 4.83 -7.91
C THR A 180 10.13 3.88 -7.56
N ARG A 181 10.18 3.35 -6.34
CA ARG A 181 11.14 2.35 -5.88
C ARG A 181 10.53 0.95 -5.78
N THR A 182 9.44 0.73 -6.55
CA THR A 182 8.68 -0.50 -6.57
C THR A 182 8.72 -1.12 -7.95
N HIS A 183 8.90 -2.44 -7.99
CA HIS A 183 8.76 -3.24 -9.20
C HIS A 183 8.13 -4.59 -8.84
N PHE A 184 7.04 -4.93 -9.50
CA PHE A 184 6.32 -6.19 -9.35
C PHE A 184 6.62 -7.11 -10.52
N VAL A 185 6.73 -8.42 -10.24
CA VAL A 185 6.82 -9.49 -11.25
C VAL A 185 5.74 -10.56 -11.05
N ASN A 186 5.01 -10.48 -9.95
CA ASN A 186 3.88 -11.37 -9.66
C ASN A 186 2.83 -10.64 -8.79
N PRO A 187 1.57 -11.13 -8.72
CA PRO A 187 0.50 -10.47 -7.98
C PRO A 187 0.44 -10.85 -6.49
N HIS A 188 1.27 -11.76 -6.00
CA HIS A 188 1.14 -12.36 -4.67
C HIS A 188 2.31 -12.06 -3.72
N GLY A 189 3.50 -11.76 -4.23
CA GLY A 189 4.67 -11.39 -3.43
C GLY A 189 5.58 -12.57 -3.05
N LEU A 190 5.50 -13.72 -3.75
CA LEU A 190 6.53 -14.74 -3.65
C LEU A 190 7.86 -14.21 -4.20
N THR A 191 8.95 -14.71 -3.67
CA THR A 191 10.29 -14.17 -3.86
C THR A 191 10.74 -14.22 -5.33
N ASP A 192 11.21 -13.08 -5.82
CA ASP A 192 11.92 -12.93 -7.08
C ASP A 192 12.88 -11.75 -6.94
N SER A 193 14.08 -11.85 -7.50
CA SER A 193 15.12 -10.83 -7.40
C SER A 193 14.73 -9.46 -7.99
N ASN A 194 13.76 -9.45 -8.91
CA ASN A 194 13.20 -8.25 -9.52
C ASN A 194 11.88 -7.80 -8.87
N HIS A 195 11.45 -8.48 -7.77
CA HIS A 195 10.23 -8.14 -7.05
C HIS A 195 10.57 -7.40 -5.77
N TYR A 196 10.46 -6.09 -5.78
CA TYR A 196 10.89 -5.24 -4.68
C TYR A 196 10.00 -4.01 -4.49
N THR A 197 10.04 -3.48 -3.29
CA THR A 197 9.44 -2.20 -2.90
C THR A 197 10.26 -1.58 -1.76
N CYS A 198 9.83 -0.44 -1.22
CA CYS A 198 10.37 0.14 0.00
C CYS A 198 9.24 0.53 0.96
N ALA A 199 9.58 0.82 2.23
CA ALA A 199 8.58 1.13 3.24
C ALA A 199 7.76 2.39 2.89
N TYR A 200 8.37 3.39 2.25
CA TYR A 200 7.68 4.58 1.80
C TYR A 200 6.69 4.28 0.66
N ASP A 201 7.06 3.43 -0.29
CA ASP A 201 6.16 3.05 -1.39
C ASP A 201 4.98 2.22 -0.89
N ILE A 202 5.17 1.37 0.16
CA ILE A 202 4.05 0.69 0.85
C ILE A 202 3.11 1.71 1.47
N TYR A 203 3.62 2.78 2.13
CA TYR A 203 2.79 3.87 2.62
C TYR A 203 1.96 4.50 1.50
N LEU A 204 2.56 4.80 0.35
CA LEU A 204 1.84 5.39 -0.79
C LEU A 204 0.74 4.46 -1.32
N MET A 205 1.04 3.17 -1.50
CA MET A 205 0.09 2.16 -1.96
C MET A 205 -1.07 1.98 -0.98
N PHE A 206 -0.77 1.86 0.31
CA PHE A 206 -1.78 1.68 1.34
C PHE A 206 -2.70 2.91 1.43
N ARG A 207 -2.11 4.10 1.45
CA ARG A 207 -2.83 5.37 1.47
C ARG A 207 -3.76 5.53 0.26
N GLU A 208 -3.34 5.11 -0.93
CA GLU A 208 -4.17 5.14 -2.13
C GLU A 208 -5.32 4.12 -2.02
N ALA A 209 -5.04 2.91 -1.52
CA ALA A 209 -6.04 1.86 -1.33
C ALA A 209 -7.11 2.24 -0.27
N MET A 210 -6.73 3.00 0.77
CA MET A 210 -7.66 3.52 1.80
C MET A 210 -8.79 4.40 1.24
N LYS A 211 -8.66 4.93 0.03
CA LYS A 211 -9.74 5.70 -0.62
C LYS A 211 -10.95 4.85 -1.02
N TYR A 212 -10.83 3.53 -0.95
CA TYR A 212 -11.87 2.58 -1.33
C TYR A 212 -12.47 1.92 -0.08
N ASP A 213 -13.77 2.10 0.12
CA ASP A 213 -14.51 1.53 1.26
C ASP A 213 -14.35 0.00 1.35
N MET A 214 -14.28 -0.68 0.20
CA MET A 214 -14.07 -2.12 0.14
C MET A 214 -12.71 -2.51 0.74
N PHE A 215 -11.64 -1.77 0.46
CA PHE A 215 -10.33 -2.04 1.04
C PHE A 215 -10.35 -1.85 2.56
N MET A 216 -10.98 -0.77 3.02
CA MET A 216 -11.13 -0.47 4.45
C MET A 216 -11.94 -1.55 5.17
N ASP A 217 -13.03 -2.02 4.56
CA ASP A 217 -13.83 -3.13 5.10
C ASP A 217 -12.99 -4.42 5.20
N ILE A 218 -12.23 -4.76 4.15
CA ILE A 218 -11.42 -5.98 4.12
C ILE A 218 -10.38 -6.01 5.24
N ILE A 219 -9.59 -4.94 5.37
CA ILE A 219 -8.47 -4.91 6.33
C ILE A 219 -8.93 -4.91 7.79
N SER A 220 -10.18 -4.54 8.06
CA SER A 220 -10.76 -4.49 9.41
C SER A 220 -11.36 -5.83 9.88
N ARG A 221 -11.34 -6.86 9.02
CA ARG A 221 -12.00 -8.15 9.33
C ARG A 221 -11.02 -9.15 9.92
N SER A 222 -11.49 -9.90 10.92
CA SER A 222 -10.79 -11.08 11.44
C SER A 222 -11.02 -12.32 10.57
N ASN A 223 -12.17 -12.39 9.86
CA ASN A 223 -12.50 -13.49 8.96
C ASN A 223 -13.48 -13.06 7.87
N PHE A 224 -13.66 -13.94 6.90
CA PHE A 224 -14.68 -13.78 5.86
C PHE A 224 -15.30 -15.13 5.48
N TYR A 225 -16.62 -15.24 5.58
CA TYR A 225 -17.38 -16.40 5.12
C TYR A 225 -17.77 -16.22 3.65
N ALA A 226 -17.31 -17.12 2.79
CA ALA A 226 -17.57 -17.13 1.36
C ALA A 226 -18.44 -18.34 0.98
N GLU A 227 -19.54 -18.09 0.27
CA GLU A 227 -20.36 -19.10 -0.40
C GLU A 227 -20.11 -19.03 -1.89
N TYR A 228 -19.84 -20.16 -2.52
CA TYR A 228 -19.54 -20.26 -3.94
C TYR A 228 -20.10 -21.55 -4.54
N THR A 229 -19.97 -21.72 -5.85
CA THR A 229 -20.35 -22.97 -6.52
C THR A 229 -19.08 -23.76 -6.82
N ASN A 230 -18.98 -25.00 -6.35
CA ASN A 230 -17.82 -25.85 -6.63
C ASN A 230 -17.80 -26.37 -8.09
N ALA A 231 -16.72 -27.05 -8.45
CA ALA A 231 -16.52 -27.58 -9.81
C ALA A 231 -17.61 -28.56 -10.26
N GLU A 232 -18.26 -29.27 -9.31
CA GLU A 232 -19.36 -30.20 -9.57
C GLU A 232 -20.72 -29.49 -9.70
N GLY A 233 -20.77 -28.16 -9.54
CA GLY A 233 -21.99 -27.38 -9.59
C GLY A 233 -22.80 -27.33 -8.29
N ASN A 234 -22.24 -27.79 -7.19
CA ASN A 234 -22.87 -27.78 -5.86
C ASN A 234 -22.50 -26.48 -5.10
N ALA A 235 -23.39 -26.08 -4.17
CA ALA A 235 -23.06 -25.04 -3.22
C ALA A 235 -21.92 -25.50 -2.29
N ALA A 236 -20.94 -24.66 -2.10
CA ALA A 236 -19.80 -24.85 -1.20
C ALA A 236 -19.57 -23.57 -0.39
N ALA A 237 -18.91 -23.69 0.75
CA ALA A 237 -18.58 -22.55 1.59
C ALA A 237 -17.24 -22.77 2.30
N VAL A 238 -16.57 -21.65 2.61
CA VAL A 238 -15.31 -21.63 3.35
C VAL A 238 -15.26 -20.38 4.22
N THR A 239 -14.62 -20.47 5.36
CA THR A 239 -14.27 -19.28 6.17
C THR A 239 -12.78 -19.06 6.07
N TRP A 240 -12.40 -17.88 5.60
CA TRP A 240 -11.01 -17.44 5.56
C TRP A 240 -10.70 -16.63 6.81
N GLU A 241 -9.66 -17.00 7.53
CA GLU A 241 -9.21 -16.33 8.75
C GLU A 241 -8.07 -15.36 8.44
N THR A 242 -7.99 -14.29 9.23
CA THR A 242 -6.93 -13.28 9.07
C THR A 242 -5.57 -13.83 9.50
N THR A 243 -4.53 -13.29 8.87
CA THR A 243 -3.12 -13.54 9.27
C THR A 243 -2.58 -12.47 10.23
N ASN A 244 -3.42 -11.52 10.65
CA ASN A 244 -3.01 -10.43 11.54
C ASN A 244 -3.21 -10.84 13.00
N HIS A 245 -2.12 -10.98 13.75
CA HIS A 245 -2.12 -11.45 15.14
C HIS A 245 -2.87 -10.52 16.12
N TYR A 246 -3.03 -9.24 15.81
CA TYR A 246 -3.89 -8.35 16.61
C TYR A 246 -5.37 -8.76 16.55
N PHE A 247 -5.81 -9.41 15.47
CA PHE A 247 -7.20 -9.86 15.31
C PHE A 247 -7.40 -11.34 15.69
N THR A 248 -6.33 -12.14 15.75
CA THR A 248 -6.40 -13.52 16.24
C THR A 248 -6.21 -13.61 17.76
N GLY A 249 -5.73 -12.50 18.38
CA GLY A 249 -5.42 -12.45 19.82
C GLY A 249 -4.06 -13.06 20.17
N GLU A 250 -3.20 -13.28 19.17
CA GLU A 250 -1.82 -13.75 19.38
C GLU A 250 -0.85 -12.60 19.68
N ALA A 251 -1.26 -11.34 19.44
CA ALA A 251 -0.51 -10.14 19.81
C ALA A 251 -1.40 -9.15 20.57
N ASP A 252 -0.87 -8.57 21.65
CA ASP A 252 -1.55 -7.55 22.42
C ASP A 252 -1.50 -6.19 21.71
N VAL A 253 -2.62 -5.46 21.74
CA VAL A 253 -2.71 -4.11 21.20
C VAL A 253 -2.24 -3.12 22.28
N PRO A 254 -1.33 -2.17 21.97
CA PRO A 254 -0.96 -1.10 22.93
C PRO A 254 -2.15 -0.24 23.34
N ASP A 255 -2.19 0.16 24.61
CA ASP A 255 -3.31 0.90 25.21
C ASP A 255 -3.56 2.30 24.60
N ASN A 256 -2.56 2.86 23.90
CA ASN A 256 -2.61 4.20 23.32
C ASN A 256 -3.17 4.23 21.89
N VAL A 257 -3.48 3.07 21.29
CA VAL A 257 -3.98 2.98 19.91
C VAL A 257 -5.14 2.02 19.77
N LEU A 258 -5.92 2.23 18.74
CA LEU A 258 -6.93 1.30 18.23
C LEU A 258 -6.45 0.74 16.89
N VAL A 259 -6.23 -0.57 16.81
CA VAL A 259 -5.87 -1.23 15.55
C VAL A 259 -7.10 -1.28 14.65
N TYR A 260 -6.99 -0.66 13.47
CA TYR A 260 -8.04 -0.72 12.46
C TYR A 260 -7.88 -1.93 11.55
N GLY A 261 -6.64 -2.26 11.19
CA GLY A 261 -6.31 -3.42 10.36
C GLY A 261 -5.12 -3.21 9.45
N GLY A 262 -4.83 -4.20 8.63
CA GLY A 262 -3.64 -4.10 7.78
C GLY A 262 -3.38 -5.35 6.94
N LYS A 263 -2.12 -5.47 6.49
CA LYS A 263 -1.67 -6.63 5.72
C LYS A 263 -0.33 -7.12 6.24
N THR A 264 -0.23 -8.42 6.48
CA THR A 264 1.01 -9.13 6.83
C THR A 264 1.71 -9.67 5.58
N GLY A 265 3.00 -9.92 5.69
CA GLY A 265 3.77 -10.61 4.66
C GLY A 265 4.95 -11.35 5.28
N THR A 266 5.24 -12.55 4.79
CA THR A 266 6.41 -13.32 5.22
C THR A 266 6.90 -14.19 4.07
N THR A 267 8.20 -14.15 3.80
CA THR A 267 8.97 -15.14 3.02
C THR A 267 10.35 -15.23 3.65
N ASP A 268 11.11 -16.27 3.32
CA ASP A 268 12.48 -16.42 3.85
C ASP A 268 13.37 -15.21 3.49
N ASP A 269 13.20 -14.66 2.29
CA ASP A 269 13.95 -13.49 1.81
C ASP A 269 13.44 -12.16 2.41
N ALA A 270 12.15 -12.00 2.55
CA ALA A 270 11.55 -10.76 3.06
C ALA A 270 11.61 -10.63 4.59
N GLY A 271 11.86 -11.73 5.32
CA GLY A 271 11.59 -11.76 6.75
C GLY A 271 10.10 -11.55 7.04
N ALA A 272 9.78 -11.03 8.21
CA ALA A 272 8.41 -10.68 8.59
C ALA A 272 8.13 -9.21 8.30
N CYS A 273 6.98 -8.93 7.65
CA CYS A 273 6.55 -7.60 7.23
C CYS A 273 5.11 -7.32 7.66
N LEU A 274 4.82 -6.07 8.00
CA LEU A 274 3.47 -5.63 8.37
C LEU A 274 3.25 -4.17 7.95
N ALA A 275 2.14 -3.90 7.29
CA ALA A 275 1.58 -2.56 7.13
C ALA A 275 0.27 -2.50 7.90
N LEU A 276 0.17 -1.59 8.88
CA LEU A 276 -0.89 -1.54 9.87
C LEU A 276 -1.48 -0.13 9.98
N LEU A 277 -2.77 0.00 9.74
CA LEU A 277 -3.54 1.20 10.03
C LEU A 277 -4.03 1.16 11.47
N THR A 278 -3.74 2.21 12.21
CA THR A 278 -4.21 2.43 13.59
C THR A 278 -4.82 3.80 13.73
N LYS A 279 -5.50 4.02 14.85
CA LYS A 279 -5.95 5.33 15.28
C LYS A 279 -5.47 5.57 16.70
N ASP A 280 -5.14 6.83 17.02
CA ASP A 280 -5.01 7.23 18.41
C ASP A 280 -6.36 7.21 19.14
N LEU A 281 -6.38 7.51 20.43
CA LEU A 281 -7.60 7.53 21.24
C LEU A 281 -8.56 8.69 20.86
N TYR A 282 -8.12 9.63 20.05
CA TYR A 282 -8.92 10.75 19.53
C TYR A 282 -9.48 10.49 18.14
N GLY A 283 -9.04 9.39 17.49
CA GLY A 283 -9.50 8.96 16.17
C GLY A 283 -8.59 9.38 15.02
N ASN A 284 -7.45 10.04 15.29
CA ASN A 284 -6.48 10.42 14.26
C ASN A 284 -5.80 9.18 13.68
N PRO A 285 -5.72 9.04 12.35
CA PRO A 285 -5.20 7.84 11.71
C PRO A 285 -3.67 7.86 11.59
N TYR A 286 -3.05 6.74 11.92
CA TYR A 286 -1.61 6.48 11.75
C TYR A 286 -1.41 5.22 10.91
N LEU A 287 -0.47 5.27 9.97
CA LEU A 287 -0.01 4.09 9.23
C LEU A 287 1.39 3.71 9.68
N ALA A 288 1.53 2.50 10.21
CA ALA A 288 2.82 1.93 10.57
C ALA A 288 3.22 0.88 9.52
N VAL A 289 4.48 0.91 9.09
CA VAL A 289 5.05 -0.05 8.13
C VAL A 289 6.35 -0.60 8.70
N ILE A 290 6.48 -1.91 8.78
CA ILE A 290 7.73 -2.62 9.10
C ILE A 290 8.05 -3.59 7.96
N LEU A 291 9.30 -3.55 7.48
CA LEU A 291 9.83 -4.48 6.50
C LEU A 291 11.08 -5.16 7.05
N HIS A 292 11.16 -6.46 6.82
CA HIS A 292 12.29 -7.30 7.16
C HIS A 292 12.61 -7.29 8.67
N SER A 293 11.59 -7.58 9.50
CA SER A 293 11.80 -8.05 10.87
C SER A 293 12.30 -9.51 10.83
N PRO A 294 13.20 -9.91 11.74
CA PRO A 294 13.78 -11.26 11.74
C PRO A 294 12.76 -12.40 11.76
N ASP A 295 11.68 -12.25 12.53
CA ASP A 295 10.62 -13.23 12.66
C ASP A 295 9.28 -12.56 13.02
N LYS A 296 8.21 -13.37 13.09
CA LYS A 296 6.86 -12.86 13.35
C LYS A 296 6.64 -12.39 14.78
N ASP A 297 7.22 -13.07 15.77
CA ASP A 297 7.03 -12.71 17.18
C ASP A 297 7.69 -11.36 17.43
N LEU A 298 8.91 -11.19 16.97
CA LEU A 298 9.63 -9.92 17.07
C LEU A 298 8.94 -8.81 16.27
N LEU A 299 8.33 -9.12 15.11
CA LEU A 299 7.60 -8.14 14.32
C LEU A 299 6.50 -7.43 15.12
N TYR A 300 5.73 -8.17 15.94
CA TYR A 300 4.66 -7.58 16.75
C TYR A 300 5.20 -6.82 17.95
N ASP A 301 6.29 -7.26 18.57
CA ASP A 301 7.00 -6.50 19.60
C ASP A 301 7.54 -5.18 19.05
N GLU A 302 8.15 -5.22 17.87
CA GLU A 302 8.66 -4.04 17.17
C GLU A 302 7.53 -3.10 16.72
N MET A 303 6.40 -3.66 16.26
CA MET A 303 5.23 -2.87 15.92
C MET A 303 4.67 -2.17 17.17
N ASN A 304 4.55 -2.86 18.30
CA ASN A 304 4.12 -2.26 19.55
C ASN A 304 5.07 -1.14 20.04
N ASN A 305 6.39 -1.35 19.90
CA ASN A 305 7.38 -0.31 20.19
C ASN A 305 7.18 0.91 19.27
N LEU A 306 6.95 0.69 17.97
CA LEU A 306 6.70 1.76 17.01
C LEU A 306 5.40 2.51 17.32
N LEU A 307 4.32 1.79 17.64
CA LEU A 307 3.03 2.35 17.99
C LEU A 307 3.03 3.10 19.34
N SER A 308 3.98 2.80 20.23
CA SER A 308 4.14 3.57 21.48
C SER A 308 4.50 5.04 21.24
N LEU A 309 4.96 5.39 20.04
CA LEU A 309 5.26 6.76 19.63
C LEU A 309 4.00 7.54 19.19
N VAL A 310 2.86 6.88 19.02
CA VAL A 310 1.58 7.56 18.77
C VAL A 310 1.18 8.31 20.05
N PRO A 311 0.87 9.61 19.98
CA PRO A 311 0.53 10.39 21.15
C PRO A 311 -0.66 9.81 21.92
N SER A 312 -0.53 9.72 23.25
CA SER A 312 -1.61 9.29 24.16
C SER A 312 -2.49 10.46 24.63
N GLU A 313 -2.01 11.70 24.47
CA GLU A 313 -2.75 12.93 24.76
C GLU A 313 -2.82 13.77 23.47
N GLY A 314 -3.95 14.43 23.25
CA GLY A 314 -4.13 15.27 22.06
C GLY A 314 -3.09 16.39 22.03
N ALA A 315 -2.26 16.38 20.98
CA ALA A 315 -1.24 17.40 20.76
C ALA A 315 -1.85 18.74 20.35
#